data_70c3d39607ad7468ff72ed829f8339e7
#
_entry.id   70c3d39607ad7468ff72ed829f8339e7
#
_cell.length_a   1.000
_cell.length_b   1.000
_cell.length_c   1.000
_cell.angle_alpha   90.00
_cell.angle_beta   90.00
_cell.angle_gamma   90.00
#
_symmetry.space_group_name_H-M   'P 1'
#
loop_
_entity.id
_entity.type
_entity.pdbx_description
1 polymer ?
#
loop_
_entity_poly.entity_id
_entity_poly.type
_entity_poly.pdbx_seq_one_letter_code
_entity_poly.pdbx_strand_id
1 'polypeptide(L)'
;MSFSKAVVKLRIPIVIVTLLLAVLSVFGMVNTRINYDMLDYLPEDMDTVIGQNELLDDFGKGAFSFIVVEDMPNKDVANLVKKLEAVDHVETVLWYSSLMDVSVPMELLPEKLYNEFNTGNATLVAVFFDTSTSADETMDAIREIRSIAGKQCFVSGMSALVTDLKDLCEQEEPIYVGIAVLLACAAMMLFLDGWLVPLVFLASIGMMIVINLGSNYFFGEISYITKALAAVLQLAVTMDYSIFLWHSYNEQRQRSEERR
;
A
#
# COMPACT_ATOMS: atom_id res chain seq x y z
N MET A 1 21.56 -19.79 -37.27
CA MET A 1 21.27 -18.34 -37.28
C MET A 1 21.73 -17.77 -35.94
N SER A 2 22.53 -16.72 -35.90
CA SER A 2 22.88 -16.15 -34.59
C SER A 2 21.60 -15.54 -33.99
N PHE A 3 21.43 -15.65 -32.66
CA PHE A 3 20.28 -15.13 -31.90
C PHE A 3 19.92 -13.70 -32.32
N SER A 4 20.91 -12.82 -32.44
CA SER A 4 20.74 -11.44 -32.86
C SER A 4 20.04 -11.27 -34.22
N LYS A 5 20.38 -12.11 -35.19
CA LYS A 5 19.74 -12.06 -36.53
C LYS A 5 18.28 -12.55 -36.48
N ALA A 6 17.95 -13.47 -35.58
CA ALA A 6 16.57 -13.91 -35.35
C ALA A 6 15.72 -12.80 -34.73
N VAL A 7 16.23 -12.09 -33.71
CA VAL A 7 15.55 -10.95 -33.06
C VAL A 7 15.26 -9.85 -34.06
N VAL A 8 16.24 -9.43 -34.87
CA VAL A 8 16.03 -8.39 -35.89
C VAL A 8 14.99 -8.79 -36.94
N LYS A 9 14.98 -10.09 -37.37
CA LYS A 9 13.99 -10.61 -38.32
C LYS A 9 12.56 -10.64 -37.71
N LEU A 10 12.45 -10.97 -36.44
CA LEU A 10 11.18 -11.09 -35.73
C LEU A 10 10.75 -9.81 -34.99
N ARG A 11 11.35 -8.66 -35.28
CA ARG A 11 11.08 -7.39 -34.59
C ARG A 11 9.60 -7.02 -34.50
N ILE A 12 8.85 -7.17 -35.60
CA ILE A 12 7.42 -6.82 -35.64
C ILE A 12 6.59 -7.79 -34.80
N PRO A 13 6.69 -9.12 -34.96
CA PRO A 13 6.02 -10.08 -34.07
C PRO A 13 6.35 -9.86 -32.60
N ILE A 14 7.61 -9.58 -32.25
CA ILE A 14 8.01 -9.33 -30.86
C ILE A 14 7.26 -8.11 -30.30
N VAL A 15 7.23 -6.99 -31.03
CA VAL A 15 6.51 -5.78 -30.57
C VAL A 15 5.02 -6.06 -30.41
N ILE A 16 4.39 -6.78 -31.34
CA ILE A 16 2.96 -7.12 -31.24
C ILE A 16 2.69 -7.98 -30.01
N VAL A 17 3.49 -9.02 -29.77
CA VAL A 17 3.33 -9.89 -28.60
C VAL A 17 3.55 -9.10 -27.31
N THR A 18 4.56 -8.23 -27.25
CA THR A 18 4.82 -7.39 -26.06
C THR A 18 3.65 -6.45 -25.79
N LEU A 19 3.07 -5.83 -26.82
CA LEU A 19 1.89 -4.97 -26.65
C LEU A 19 0.67 -5.76 -26.16
N LEU A 20 0.44 -6.96 -26.71
CA LEU A 20 -0.65 -7.82 -26.24
C LEU A 20 -0.46 -8.24 -24.78
N LEU A 21 0.77 -8.62 -24.42
CA LEU A 21 1.11 -8.94 -23.03
C LEU A 21 0.92 -7.74 -22.11
N ALA A 22 1.34 -6.54 -22.53
CA ALA A 22 1.16 -5.34 -21.74
C ALA A 22 -0.33 -5.03 -21.49
N VAL A 23 -1.19 -5.18 -22.52
CA VAL A 23 -2.65 -4.99 -22.36
C VAL A 23 -3.25 -6.02 -21.38
N LEU A 24 -2.87 -7.30 -21.50
CA LEU A 24 -3.33 -8.33 -20.57
C LEU A 24 -2.81 -8.07 -19.13
N SER A 25 -1.59 -7.58 -19.02
CA SER A 25 -0.97 -7.28 -17.72
C SER A 25 -1.61 -6.10 -17.00
N VAL A 26 -2.23 -5.14 -17.72
CA VAL A 26 -3.03 -4.09 -17.08
C VAL A 26 -4.17 -4.70 -16.27
N PHE A 27 -4.87 -5.71 -16.82
CA PHE A 27 -5.90 -6.42 -16.09
C PHE A 27 -5.34 -7.11 -14.84
N GLY A 28 -4.20 -7.79 -14.97
CA GLY A 28 -3.52 -8.42 -13.82
C GLY A 28 -3.13 -7.39 -12.76
N MET A 29 -2.54 -6.26 -13.16
CA MET A 29 -2.10 -5.20 -12.24
C MET A 29 -3.25 -4.61 -11.42
N VAL A 30 -4.42 -4.40 -12.04
CA VAL A 30 -5.61 -3.84 -11.35
C VAL A 30 -6.23 -4.86 -10.37
N ASN A 31 -6.16 -6.15 -10.68
CA ASN A 31 -6.77 -7.21 -9.88
C ASN A 31 -5.79 -7.89 -8.90
N THR A 32 -4.53 -7.48 -8.87
CA THR A 32 -3.57 -8.00 -7.86
C THR A 32 -3.80 -7.29 -6.54
N ARG A 33 -4.03 -8.06 -5.47
CA ARG A 33 -4.15 -7.53 -4.12
C ARG A 33 -2.79 -7.01 -3.64
N ILE A 34 -2.80 -5.84 -3.01
CA ILE A 34 -1.60 -5.29 -2.37
C ILE A 34 -1.71 -5.54 -0.89
N ASN A 35 -0.73 -6.26 -0.35
CA ASN A 35 -0.66 -6.57 1.07
C ASN A 35 0.09 -5.45 1.80
N TYR A 36 -0.59 -4.79 2.74
CA TYR A 36 -0.05 -3.75 3.62
C TYR A 36 0.25 -4.27 5.03
N ASP A 37 -0.02 -5.57 5.31
CA ASP A 37 0.22 -6.14 6.63
C ASP A 37 1.72 -6.30 6.88
N MET A 38 2.21 -5.60 7.90
CA MET A 38 3.61 -5.70 8.31
C MET A 38 3.91 -7.02 9.03
N LEU A 39 2.88 -7.66 9.61
CA LEU A 39 3.05 -8.90 10.37
C LEU A 39 3.33 -10.08 9.44
N ASP A 40 2.80 -10.05 8.21
CA ASP A 40 3.03 -11.09 7.20
C ASP A 40 4.51 -11.20 6.76
N TYR A 41 5.33 -10.19 7.08
CA TYR A 41 6.77 -10.22 6.79
C TYR A 41 7.61 -10.73 7.96
N LEU A 42 6.97 -11.00 9.11
CA LEU A 42 7.63 -11.54 10.27
C LEU A 42 7.62 -13.08 10.22
N PRO A 43 8.65 -13.74 10.79
CA PRO A 43 8.63 -15.19 10.96
C PRO A 43 7.40 -15.65 11.75
N GLU A 44 6.79 -16.75 11.33
CA GLU A 44 5.59 -17.32 11.95
C GLU A 44 5.78 -17.73 13.41
N ASP A 45 7.02 -17.97 13.84
CA ASP A 45 7.39 -18.36 15.20
C ASP A 45 7.57 -17.16 16.16
N MET A 46 7.36 -15.92 15.68
CA MET A 46 7.41 -14.75 16.55
C MET A 46 6.17 -14.65 17.44
N ASP A 47 6.38 -14.35 18.70
CA ASP A 47 5.31 -14.19 19.70
C ASP A 47 4.20 -13.23 19.25
N THR A 48 4.56 -12.17 18.52
CA THR A 48 3.59 -11.20 17.99
C THR A 48 2.68 -11.81 16.93
N VAL A 49 3.23 -12.65 16.05
CA VAL A 49 2.46 -13.34 15.00
C VAL A 49 1.57 -14.41 15.61
N ILE A 50 2.12 -15.20 16.53
CA ILE A 50 1.36 -16.20 17.29
C ILE A 50 0.21 -15.54 18.03
N GLY A 51 0.47 -14.45 18.77
CA GLY A 51 -0.55 -13.74 19.53
C GLY A 51 -1.65 -13.13 18.62
N GLN A 52 -1.30 -12.64 17.44
CA GLN A 52 -2.28 -12.13 16.48
C GLN A 52 -3.18 -13.25 15.92
N ASN A 53 -2.60 -14.41 15.62
CA ASN A 53 -3.35 -15.57 15.15
C ASN A 53 -4.28 -16.12 16.23
N GLU A 54 -3.81 -16.22 17.48
CA GLU A 54 -4.66 -16.61 18.61
C GLU A 54 -5.82 -15.62 18.84
N LEU A 55 -5.57 -14.32 18.69
CA LEU A 55 -6.62 -13.30 18.79
C LEU A 55 -7.70 -13.49 17.72
N LEU A 56 -7.29 -13.81 16.50
CA LEU A 56 -8.22 -14.02 15.40
C LEU A 56 -8.96 -15.36 15.54
N ASP A 57 -8.23 -16.46 15.74
CA ASP A 57 -8.75 -17.80 15.65
C ASP A 57 -9.54 -18.21 16.91
N ASP A 58 -9.03 -17.87 18.12
CA ASP A 58 -9.61 -18.28 19.37
C ASP A 58 -10.59 -17.26 19.95
N PHE A 59 -10.35 -15.97 19.73
CA PHE A 59 -11.17 -14.89 20.27
C PHE A 59 -12.06 -14.21 19.23
N GLY A 60 -11.91 -14.51 17.94
CA GLY A 60 -12.65 -13.86 16.85
C GLY A 60 -12.32 -12.37 16.70
N LYS A 61 -11.17 -11.91 17.21
CA LYS A 61 -10.73 -10.52 17.22
C LYS A 61 -9.58 -10.35 16.24
N GLY A 62 -9.91 -10.09 14.98
CA GLY A 62 -8.90 -10.00 13.91
C GLY A 62 -8.01 -8.77 13.98
N ALA A 63 -8.57 -7.64 14.36
CA ALA A 63 -7.89 -6.36 14.41
C ALA A 63 -8.42 -5.48 15.52
N PHE A 64 -7.65 -4.46 15.91
CA PHE A 64 -8.08 -3.49 16.89
C PHE A 64 -7.54 -2.09 16.62
N SER A 65 -8.30 -1.09 17.10
CA SER A 65 -7.89 0.31 17.13
C SER A 65 -8.30 0.95 18.45
N PHE A 66 -7.58 2.00 18.80
CA PHE A 66 -7.89 2.84 19.95
C PHE A 66 -8.38 4.19 19.47
N ILE A 67 -9.40 4.72 20.15
CA ILE A 67 -9.91 6.07 19.94
C ILE A 67 -9.71 6.85 21.23
N VAL A 68 -8.86 7.85 21.19
CA VAL A 68 -8.69 8.81 22.26
C VAL A 68 -9.71 9.93 22.05
N VAL A 69 -10.60 10.12 23.00
CA VAL A 69 -11.64 11.16 22.96
C VAL A 69 -11.31 12.22 23.99
N GLU A 70 -11.11 13.48 23.56
CA GLU A 70 -10.74 14.60 24.41
C GLU A 70 -11.90 15.58 24.59
N ASP A 71 -12.03 16.13 25.80
CA ASP A 71 -12.98 17.19 26.15
C ASP A 71 -14.45 16.92 25.74
N MET A 72 -14.87 15.65 25.76
CA MET A 72 -16.23 15.23 25.40
C MET A 72 -16.99 14.74 26.66
N PRO A 73 -18.22 15.21 26.89
CA PRO A 73 -19.07 14.73 28.00
C PRO A 73 -19.33 13.21 27.85
N ASN A 74 -19.36 12.48 28.97
CA ASN A 74 -19.56 11.03 28.99
C ASN A 74 -20.82 10.57 28.24
N LYS A 75 -21.90 11.38 28.28
CA LYS A 75 -23.12 11.08 27.52
C LYS A 75 -22.90 11.10 26.01
N ASP A 76 -22.07 12.01 25.52
CA ASP A 76 -21.77 12.13 24.09
C ASP A 76 -20.79 11.06 23.66
N VAL A 77 -19.83 10.68 24.53
CA VAL A 77 -18.98 9.48 24.30
C VAL A 77 -19.83 8.22 24.25
N ALA A 78 -20.83 8.04 25.12
CA ALA A 78 -21.74 6.90 25.07
C ALA A 78 -22.55 6.85 23.75
N ASN A 79 -22.96 8.02 23.24
CA ASN A 79 -23.61 8.10 21.94
C ASN A 79 -22.65 7.80 20.77
N LEU A 80 -21.39 8.21 20.90
CA LEU A 80 -20.34 7.87 19.97
C LEU A 80 -20.13 6.35 19.94
N VAL A 81 -19.95 5.72 21.09
CA VAL A 81 -19.78 4.25 21.21
C VAL A 81 -20.89 3.50 20.48
N LYS A 82 -22.17 3.90 20.67
CA LYS A 82 -23.29 3.27 19.95
C LYS A 82 -23.23 3.44 18.43
N LYS A 83 -22.67 4.54 17.96
CA LYS A 83 -22.48 4.76 16.52
C LYS A 83 -21.33 3.91 15.99
N LEU A 84 -20.27 3.75 16.78
CA LEU A 84 -19.13 2.91 16.43
C LEU A 84 -19.52 1.43 16.38
N GLU A 85 -20.39 0.96 17.31
CA GLU A 85 -20.94 -0.40 17.29
C GLU A 85 -21.85 -0.69 16.08
N ALA A 86 -22.34 0.35 15.41
CA ALA A 86 -23.19 0.21 14.23
C ALA A 86 -22.40 0.22 12.91
N VAL A 87 -21.08 0.42 12.95
CA VAL A 87 -20.21 0.38 11.77
C VAL A 87 -20.01 -1.09 11.36
N ASP A 88 -20.12 -1.36 10.07
CA ASP A 88 -19.90 -2.68 9.53
C ASP A 88 -18.49 -3.19 9.88
N HIS A 89 -18.35 -4.49 10.18
CA HIS A 89 -17.11 -5.15 10.61
C HIS A 89 -16.55 -4.70 11.96
N VAL A 90 -17.22 -3.82 12.71
CA VAL A 90 -16.93 -3.58 14.11
C VAL A 90 -17.65 -4.65 14.95
N GLU A 91 -16.87 -5.52 15.59
CA GLU A 91 -17.42 -6.61 16.37
C GLU A 91 -17.70 -6.19 17.82
N THR A 92 -16.79 -5.43 18.42
CA THR A 92 -16.91 -5.04 19.83
C THR A 92 -16.29 -3.67 20.06
N VAL A 93 -16.99 -2.83 20.79
CA VAL A 93 -16.43 -1.55 21.28
C VAL A 93 -16.34 -1.65 22.81
N LEU A 94 -15.12 -1.51 23.34
CA LEU A 94 -14.87 -1.50 24.78
C LEU A 94 -14.65 -0.09 25.28
N TRP A 95 -15.51 0.33 26.18
CA TRP A 95 -15.38 1.52 26.97
C TRP A 95 -15.91 1.21 28.38
N TYR A 96 -15.78 2.11 29.34
CA TYR A 96 -16.22 1.78 30.71
C TYR A 96 -17.71 1.37 30.78
N SER A 97 -18.55 1.87 29.87
CA SER A 97 -19.96 1.50 29.79
C SER A 97 -20.21 0.03 29.39
N SER A 98 -19.23 -0.62 28.82
CA SER A 98 -19.27 -2.08 28.54
C SER A 98 -19.10 -2.89 29.83
N LEU A 99 -18.56 -2.31 30.89
CA LEU A 99 -18.31 -2.95 32.17
C LEU A 99 -19.33 -2.56 33.22
N MET A 100 -19.93 -1.36 33.12
CA MET A 100 -20.88 -0.80 34.09
C MET A 100 -21.94 0.06 33.39
N ASP A 101 -23.10 0.25 34.04
CA ASP A 101 -24.17 1.13 33.54
C ASP A 101 -23.66 2.59 33.44
N VAL A 102 -23.94 3.26 32.33
CA VAL A 102 -23.59 4.67 32.08
C VAL A 102 -24.17 5.63 33.10
N SER A 103 -25.23 5.22 33.83
CA SER A 103 -25.84 6.00 34.89
C SER A 103 -24.95 6.13 36.14
N VAL A 104 -23.94 5.24 36.28
CA VAL A 104 -22.95 5.33 37.36
C VAL A 104 -21.91 6.39 37.01
N PRO A 105 -21.76 7.46 37.79
CA PRO A 105 -20.71 8.44 37.55
C PRO A 105 -19.32 7.79 37.52
N MET A 106 -18.51 8.18 36.55
CA MET A 106 -17.19 7.58 36.34
C MET A 106 -16.26 7.78 37.57
N GLU A 107 -16.47 8.82 38.33
CA GLU A 107 -15.73 9.15 39.56
C GLU A 107 -15.96 8.12 40.69
N LEU A 108 -17.01 7.30 40.59
CA LEU A 108 -17.30 6.23 41.56
C LEU A 108 -16.60 4.92 41.20
N LEU A 109 -15.92 4.84 40.06
CA LEU A 109 -15.12 3.67 39.68
C LEU A 109 -13.90 3.51 40.63
N PRO A 110 -13.44 2.28 40.87
CA PRO A 110 -12.14 2.07 41.52
C PRO A 110 -11.04 2.82 40.75
N GLU A 111 -10.15 3.54 41.45
CA GLU A 111 -9.09 4.37 40.83
C GLU A 111 -8.29 3.62 39.75
N LYS A 112 -8.03 2.32 39.95
CA LYS A 112 -7.34 1.51 38.94
C LYS A 112 -8.13 1.44 37.65
N LEU A 113 -9.41 1.18 37.72
CA LEU A 113 -10.26 1.05 36.55
C LEU A 113 -10.48 2.40 35.87
N TYR A 114 -10.65 3.46 36.67
CA TYR A 114 -10.76 4.81 36.13
C TYR A 114 -9.51 5.21 35.34
N ASN A 115 -8.32 4.97 35.89
CA ASN A 115 -7.05 5.35 35.28
C ASN A 115 -6.69 4.51 34.03
N GLU A 116 -7.28 3.33 33.87
CA GLU A 116 -7.12 2.52 32.64
C GLU A 116 -7.81 3.15 31.42
N PHE A 117 -8.96 3.81 31.65
CA PHE A 117 -9.75 4.42 30.58
C PHE A 117 -9.57 5.93 30.48
N ASN A 118 -9.04 6.61 31.49
CA ASN A 118 -9.04 8.07 31.55
C ASN A 118 -7.70 8.64 31.98
N THR A 119 -7.32 9.74 31.32
CA THR A 119 -6.15 10.56 31.70
C THR A 119 -6.47 12.03 31.43
N GLY A 120 -6.50 12.84 32.48
CA GLY A 120 -6.89 14.25 32.37
C GLY A 120 -8.33 14.40 31.83
N ASN A 121 -8.48 15.09 30.70
CA ASN A 121 -9.77 15.30 30.03
C ASN A 121 -10.02 14.29 28.88
N ALA A 122 -9.17 13.28 28.76
CA ALA A 122 -9.26 12.28 27.69
C ALA A 122 -9.77 10.93 28.21
N THR A 123 -10.59 10.27 27.40
CA THR A 123 -11.00 8.89 27.62
C THR A 123 -10.63 8.00 26.44
N LEU A 124 -10.33 6.73 26.72
CA LEU A 124 -9.93 5.73 25.75
C LEU A 124 -11.09 4.78 25.42
N VAL A 125 -11.37 4.62 24.14
CA VAL A 125 -12.29 3.62 23.60
C VAL A 125 -11.50 2.64 22.75
N ALA A 126 -11.65 1.34 23.00
CA ALA A 126 -11.04 0.32 22.17
C ALA A 126 -12.09 -0.28 21.23
N VAL A 127 -11.75 -0.40 19.96
CA VAL A 127 -12.59 -0.97 18.92
C VAL A 127 -11.93 -2.23 18.37
N PHE A 128 -12.66 -3.33 18.32
CA PHE A 128 -12.23 -4.60 17.78
C PHE A 128 -13.03 -4.92 16.51
N PHE A 129 -12.34 -5.46 15.51
CA PHE A 129 -12.89 -5.80 14.21
C PHE A 129 -12.94 -7.33 14.04
N ASP A 130 -13.87 -7.82 13.25
CA ASP A 130 -14.06 -9.24 12.91
C ASP A 130 -13.14 -9.74 11.78
N THR A 131 -12.38 -8.83 11.16
CA THR A 131 -11.46 -9.10 10.05
C THR A 131 -10.02 -8.75 10.43
N SER A 132 -9.05 -9.16 9.59
CA SER A 132 -7.63 -8.92 9.86
C SER A 132 -7.25 -7.44 9.75
N THR A 133 -6.08 -7.08 10.30
CA THR A 133 -5.56 -5.71 10.33
C THR A 133 -5.44 -5.08 8.94
N SER A 134 -5.10 -5.88 7.93
CA SER A 134 -4.89 -5.44 6.53
C SER A 134 -6.07 -5.75 5.61
N ALA A 135 -7.19 -6.23 6.14
CA ALA A 135 -8.39 -6.45 5.34
C ALA A 135 -8.98 -5.12 4.85
N ASP A 136 -9.47 -5.11 3.63
CA ASP A 136 -10.11 -3.91 3.06
C ASP A 136 -11.34 -3.50 3.88
N GLU A 137 -12.08 -4.47 4.41
CA GLU A 137 -13.22 -4.28 5.30
C GLU A 137 -12.84 -3.54 6.58
N THR A 138 -11.73 -3.93 7.24
CA THR A 138 -11.22 -3.23 8.43
C THR A 138 -10.81 -1.78 8.10
N MET A 139 -10.15 -1.57 6.96
CA MET A 139 -9.72 -0.23 6.55
C MET A 139 -10.92 0.67 6.22
N ASP A 140 -11.95 0.14 5.58
CA ASP A 140 -13.18 0.87 5.29
C ASP A 140 -13.94 1.21 6.57
N ALA A 141 -14.03 0.26 7.53
CA ALA A 141 -14.58 0.53 8.85
C ALA A 141 -13.81 1.67 9.58
N ILE A 142 -12.47 1.69 9.51
CA ILE A 142 -11.67 2.77 10.10
C ILE A 142 -11.93 4.11 9.43
N ARG A 143 -12.09 4.17 8.11
CA ARG A 143 -12.45 5.40 7.38
C ARG A 143 -13.85 5.89 7.80
N GLU A 144 -14.81 4.98 7.96
CA GLU A 144 -16.14 5.28 8.45
C GLU A 144 -16.10 5.78 9.90
N ILE A 145 -15.38 5.11 10.79
CA ILE A 145 -15.14 5.55 12.18
C ILE A 145 -14.59 6.97 12.20
N ARG A 146 -13.60 7.29 11.37
CA ARG A 146 -13.04 8.66 11.27
C ARG A 146 -14.05 9.70 10.78
N SER A 147 -14.98 9.30 9.91
CA SER A 147 -16.07 10.18 9.47
C SER A 147 -17.09 10.48 10.55
N ILE A 148 -17.33 9.51 11.45
CA ILE A 148 -18.22 9.64 12.61
C ILE A 148 -17.53 10.38 13.75
N ALA A 149 -16.25 10.10 13.97
CA ALA A 149 -15.40 10.70 14.97
C ALA A 149 -15.17 12.18 14.65
N GLY A 150 -15.58 13.07 15.55
CA GLY A 150 -15.36 14.50 15.41
C GLY A 150 -13.91 14.90 15.64
N LYS A 151 -13.63 16.21 15.62
CA LYS A 151 -12.27 16.76 15.82
C LYS A 151 -11.67 16.47 17.21
N GLN A 152 -12.48 16.03 18.16
CA GLN A 152 -12.08 15.67 19.52
C GLN A 152 -11.68 14.19 19.65
N CYS A 153 -11.71 13.44 18.56
CA CYS A 153 -11.43 12.00 18.55
C CYS A 153 -10.20 11.71 17.67
N PHE A 154 -9.25 10.97 18.23
CA PHE A 154 -8.03 10.57 17.56
C PHE A 154 -7.99 9.05 17.43
N VAL A 155 -8.16 8.54 16.22
CA VAL A 155 -8.13 7.11 15.93
C VAL A 155 -6.68 6.67 15.75
N SER A 156 -6.24 5.69 16.53
CA SER A 156 -4.89 5.15 16.55
C SER A 156 -4.92 3.62 16.70
N GLY A 157 -3.77 3.00 16.69
CA GLY A 157 -3.60 1.54 16.76
C GLY A 157 -3.11 0.95 15.46
N MET A 158 -2.82 -0.38 15.47
CA MET A 158 -2.19 -1.04 14.33
C MET A 158 -3.05 -0.94 13.05
N SER A 159 -4.35 -1.19 13.16
CA SER A 159 -5.25 -1.15 12.01
C SER A 159 -5.39 0.26 11.43
N ALA A 160 -5.44 1.30 12.30
CA ALA A 160 -5.44 2.68 11.85
C ALA A 160 -4.12 3.05 11.15
N LEU A 161 -2.98 2.59 11.67
CA LEU A 161 -1.66 2.80 11.08
C LEU A 161 -1.57 2.16 9.67
N VAL A 162 -2.04 0.93 9.52
CA VAL A 162 -2.03 0.23 8.22
C VAL A 162 -2.93 0.94 7.22
N THR A 163 -4.11 1.44 7.66
CA THR A 163 -5.01 2.25 6.83
C THR A 163 -4.31 3.54 6.36
N ASP A 164 -3.65 4.27 7.28
CA ASP A 164 -2.92 5.50 6.94
C ASP A 164 -1.75 5.22 6.00
N LEU A 165 -1.04 4.10 6.20
CA LEU A 165 0.05 3.70 5.33
C LEU A 165 -0.44 3.41 3.92
N LYS A 166 -1.58 2.70 3.78
CA LYS A 166 -2.21 2.44 2.48
C LYS A 166 -2.59 3.74 1.79
N ASP A 167 -3.36 4.59 2.47
CA ASP A 167 -3.84 5.86 1.91
C ASP A 167 -2.68 6.77 1.50
N LEU A 168 -1.61 6.83 2.31
CA LEU A 168 -0.41 7.58 2.00
C LEU A 168 0.33 7.00 0.79
N CYS A 169 0.53 5.67 0.73
CA CYS A 169 1.19 5.03 -0.39
C CYS A 169 0.41 5.25 -1.69
N GLU A 170 -0.90 5.08 -1.68
CA GLU A 170 -1.74 5.29 -2.87
C GLU A 170 -1.73 6.75 -3.36
N GLN A 171 -1.60 7.70 -2.46
CA GLN A 171 -1.53 9.14 -2.80
C GLN A 171 -0.14 9.57 -3.27
N GLU A 172 0.92 9.14 -2.59
CA GLU A 172 2.28 9.64 -2.81
C GLU A 172 3.04 8.85 -3.91
N GLU A 173 2.81 7.53 -4.02
CA GLU A 173 3.52 6.68 -4.99
C GLU A 173 3.45 7.22 -6.42
N PRO A 174 2.29 7.60 -6.98
CA PRO A 174 2.21 8.12 -8.36
C PRO A 174 3.00 9.42 -8.55
N ILE A 175 3.06 10.26 -7.52
CA ILE A 175 3.79 11.54 -7.55
C ILE A 175 5.30 11.28 -7.64
N TYR A 176 5.82 10.41 -6.75
CA TYR A 176 7.26 10.07 -6.75
C TYR A 176 7.68 9.33 -8.01
N VAL A 177 6.87 8.40 -8.50
CA VAL A 177 7.12 7.72 -9.78
C VAL A 177 7.12 8.73 -10.94
N GLY A 178 6.18 9.68 -10.98
CA GLY A 178 6.14 10.74 -11.96
C GLY A 178 7.40 11.61 -11.96
N ILE A 179 7.87 12.03 -10.77
CA ILE A 179 9.12 12.78 -10.62
C ILE A 179 10.32 11.95 -11.10
N ALA A 180 10.40 10.66 -10.73
CA ALA A 180 11.46 9.77 -11.16
C ALA A 180 11.50 9.62 -12.70
N VAL A 181 10.35 9.47 -13.35
CA VAL A 181 10.24 9.39 -14.81
C VAL A 181 10.70 10.70 -15.48
N LEU A 182 10.32 11.86 -14.92
CA LEU A 182 10.76 13.16 -15.45
C LEU A 182 12.29 13.34 -15.33
N LEU A 183 12.86 12.98 -14.18
CA LEU A 183 14.31 13.03 -13.97
C LEU A 183 15.05 12.06 -14.88
N ALA A 184 14.54 10.83 -15.05
CA ALA A 184 15.09 9.85 -15.98
C ALA A 184 15.04 10.34 -17.43
N CYS A 185 13.93 10.97 -17.84
CA CYS A 185 13.78 11.58 -19.15
C CYS A 185 14.84 12.68 -19.36
N ALA A 186 14.98 13.60 -18.41
CA ALA A 186 15.97 14.67 -18.46
C ALA A 186 17.40 14.12 -18.54
N ALA A 187 17.73 13.13 -17.71
CA ALA A 187 19.04 12.48 -17.75
C ALA A 187 19.31 11.82 -19.11
N MET A 188 18.34 11.06 -19.65
CA MET A 188 18.50 10.46 -20.98
C MET A 188 18.65 11.49 -22.09
N MET A 189 17.95 12.64 -22.01
CA MET A 189 18.12 13.73 -22.98
C MET A 189 19.52 14.35 -22.97
N LEU A 190 20.21 14.32 -21.84
CA LEU A 190 21.58 14.80 -21.71
C LEU A 190 22.62 13.81 -22.30
N PHE A 191 22.33 12.51 -22.22
CA PHE A 191 23.27 11.47 -22.65
C PHE A 191 22.98 10.87 -24.04
N LEU A 192 21.78 11.07 -24.58
CA LEU A 192 21.37 10.52 -25.87
C LEU A 192 21.20 11.64 -26.92
N ASP A 193 21.63 11.35 -28.13
CA ASP A 193 21.44 12.27 -29.26
C ASP A 193 19.98 12.26 -29.72
N GLY A 194 19.23 13.30 -29.35
CA GLY A 194 17.86 13.52 -29.80
C GLY A 194 16.80 13.25 -28.71
N TRP A 195 15.66 13.92 -28.84
CA TRP A 195 14.56 13.92 -27.87
C TRP A 195 13.59 12.73 -28.04
N LEU A 196 13.54 12.11 -29.22
CA LEU A 196 12.62 11.00 -29.50
C LEU A 196 13.10 9.69 -28.87
N VAL A 197 14.41 9.47 -28.79
CA VAL A 197 15.00 8.24 -28.26
C VAL A 197 14.67 8.02 -26.79
N PRO A 198 14.81 9.02 -25.89
CA PRO A 198 14.38 8.90 -24.50
C PRO A 198 12.91 8.52 -24.35
N LEU A 199 12.02 9.10 -25.15
CA LEU A 199 10.58 8.79 -25.08
C LEU A 199 10.27 7.34 -25.47
N VAL A 200 10.95 6.81 -26.50
CA VAL A 200 10.78 5.41 -26.92
C VAL A 200 11.30 4.47 -25.84
N PHE A 201 12.44 4.78 -25.21
CA PHE A 201 12.96 3.98 -24.12
C PHE A 201 12.05 4.02 -22.88
N LEU A 202 11.58 5.20 -22.48
CA LEU A 202 10.63 5.33 -21.36
C LEU A 202 9.32 4.58 -21.62
N ALA A 203 8.79 4.65 -22.84
CA ALA A 203 7.60 3.86 -23.19
C ALA A 203 7.85 2.36 -23.11
N SER A 204 9.03 1.90 -23.53
CA SER A 204 9.44 0.48 -23.41
C SER A 204 9.58 0.07 -21.94
N ILE A 205 10.23 0.90 -21.12
CA ILE A 205 10.38 0.66 -19.68
C ILE A 205 9.01 0.63 -19.01
N GLY A 206 8.12 1.57 -19.32
CA GLY A 206 6.76 1.59 -18.81
C GLY A 206 5.97 0.31 -19.14
N MET A 207 6.05 -0.17 -20.37
CA MET A 207 5.46 -1.47 -20.73
C MET A 207 6.02 -2.63 -19.91
N MET A 208 7.33 -2.65 -19.65
CA MET A 208 7.97 -3.69 -18.84
C MET A 208 7.52 -3.62 -17.37
N ILE A 209 7.37 -2.42 -16.80
CA ILE A 209 6.83 -2.22 -15.44
C ILE A 209 5.41 -2.77 -15.36
N VAL A 210 4.54 -2.44 -16.33
CA VAL A 210 3.17 -2.94 -16.37
C VAL A 210 3.12 -4.47 -16.48
N ILE A 211 3.97 -5.08 -17.32
CA ILE A 211 4.05 -6.54 -17.46
C ILE A 211 4.54 -7.17 -16.15
N ASN A 212 5.54 -6.59 -15.51
CA ASN A 212 6.06 -7.08 -14.23
C ASN A 212 5.00 -7.03 -13.14
N LEU A 213 4.37 -5.87 -12.93
CA LEU A 213 3.31 -5.71 -11.91
C LEU A 213 2.11 -6.60 -12.21
N GLY A 214 1.71 -6.70 -13.48
CA GLY A 214 0.56 -7.53 -13.88
C GLY A 214 0.81 -9.04 -13.75
N SER A 215 2.07 -9.48 -13.82
CA SER A 215 2.41 -10.90 -13.62
C SER A 215 2.20 -11.37 -12.17
N ASN A 216 2.16 -10.45 -11.21
CA ASN A 216 1.90 -10.80 -9.80
C ASN A 216 0.48 -11.32 -9.56
N TYR A 217 -0.45 -11.06 -10.48
CA TYR A 217 -1.80 -11.65 -10.43
C TYR A 217 -1.79 -13.19 -10.29
N PHE A 218 -0.82 -13.86 -10.88
CA PHE A 218 -0.67 -15.32 -10.77
C PHE A 218 -0.19 -15.77 -9.39
N PHE A 219 0.36 -14.87 -8.58
CA PHE A 219 0.81 -15.13 -7.21
C PHE A 219 -0.23 -14.73 -6.16
N GLY A 220 -1.34 -14.09 -6.59
CA GLY A 220 -2.45 -13.66 -5.74
C GLY A 220 -2.26 -12.26 -5.16
N GLU A 221 -1.16 -11.99 -4.50
CA GLU A 221 -0.87 -10.70 -3.87
C GLU A 221 0.59 -10.28 -4.01
N ILE A 222 0.83 -8.99 -3.79
CA ILE A 222 2.17 -8.39 -3.77
C ILE A 222 2.29 -7.47 -2.55
N SER A 223 3.47 -7.47 -1.92
CA SER A 223 3.80 -6.49 -0.89
C SER A 223 3.79 -5.05 -1.43
N TYR A 224 3.25 -4.11 -0.64
CA TYR A 224 3.30 -2.68 -0.97
C TYR A 224 4.75 -2.18 -1.17
N ILE A 225 5.70 -2.68 -0.37
CA ILE A 225 7.13 -2.36 -0.49
C ILE A 225 7.66 -2.85 -1.84
N THR A 226 7.35 -4.10 -2.20
CA THR A 226 7.80 -4.69 -3.47
C THR A 226 7.20 -3.95 -4.67
N LYS A 227 5.92 -3.58 -4.60
CA LYS A 227 5.24 -2.80 -5.65
C LYS A 227 5.94 -1.46 -5.89
N ALA A 228 6.17 -0.68 -4.82
CA ALA A 228 6.81 0.63 -4.89
C ALA A 228 8.26 0.53 -5.41
N LEU A 229 9.04 -0.42 -4.87
CA LEU A 229 10.43 -0.62 -5.28
C LEU A 229 10.55 -1.18 -6.71
N ALA A 230 9.66 -2.06 -7.14
CA ALA A 230 9.73 -2.68 -8.47
C ALA A 230 9.70 -1.64 -9.59
N ALA A 231 8.82 -0.64 -9.51
CA ALA A 231 8.72 0.42 -10.52
C ALA A 231 10.00 1.26 -10.59
N VAL A 232 10.52 1.70 -9.43
CA VAL A 232 11.70 2.58 -9.36
C VAL A 232 12.98 1.84 -9.74
N LEU A 233 13.18 0.62 -9.21
CA LEU A 233 14.36 -0.18 -9.53
C LEU A 233 14.38 -0.59 -11.01
N GLN A 234 13.23 -0.96 -11.57
CA GLN A 234 13.14 -1.31 -12.98
C GLN A 234 13.42 -0.11 -13.88
N LEU A 235 12.92 1.09 -13.53
CA LEU A 235 13.25 2.31 -14.24
C LEU A 235 14.76 2.57 -14.24
N ALA A 236 15.40 2.53 -13.06
CA ALA A 236 16.83 2.82 -12.91
C ALA A 236 17.69 1.82 -13.67
N VAL A 237 17.52 0.52 -13.44
CA VAL A 237 18.34 -0.53 -14.05
C VAL A 237 18.15 -0.58 -15.57
N THR A 238 16.90 -0.49 -16.04
CA THR A 238 16.62 -0.58 -17.49
C THR A 238 17.09 0.66 -18.23
N MET A 239 17.07 1.84 -17.56
CA MET A 239 17.59 3.07 -18.16
C MET A 239 19.09 2.96 -18.46
N ASP A 240 19.90 2.45 -17.53
CA ASP A 240 21.34 2.29 -17.71
C ASP A 240 21.66 1.35 -18.88
N TYR A 241 20.98 0.21 -18.96
CA TYR A 241 21.12 -0.72 -20.09
C TYR A 241 20.68 -0.09 -21.43
N SER A 242 19.64 0.75 -21.43
CA SER A 242 19.14 1.42 -22.64
C SER A 242 20.15 2.44 -23.16
N ILE A 243 20.77 3.21 -22.27
CA ILE A 243 21.82 4.19 -22.61
C ILE A 243 23.04 3.45 -23.18
N PHE A 244 23.49 2.38 -22.52
CA PHE A 244 24.61 1.58 -23.01
C PHE A 244 24.34 0.97 -24.38
N LEU A 245 23.15 0.41 -24.59
CA LEU A 245 22.75 -0.19 -25.85
C LEU A 245 22.73 0.85 -26.99
N TRP A 246 22.24 2.06 -26.71
CA TRP A 246 22.22 3.15 -27.66
C TRP A 246 23.61 3.59 -28.10
N HIS A 247 24.52 3.79 -27.15
CA HIS A 247 25.92 4.13 -27.45
C HIS A 247 26.60 3.04 -28.28
N SER A 248 26.44 1.78 -27.91
CA SER A 248 26.98 0.64 -28.67
C SER A 248 26.42 0.57 -30.10
N TYR A 249 25.12 0.85 -30.25
CA TYR A 249 24.49 0.89 -31.57
C TYR A 249 25.05 2.03 -32.43
N ASN A 250 25.17 3.25 -31.90
CA ASN A 250 25.71 4.40 -32.62
C ASN A 250 27.16 4.19 -33.04
N GLU A 251 27.98 3.64 -32.17
CA GLU A 251 29.37 3.31 -32.50
C GLU A 251 29.46 2.30 -33.66
N GLN A 252 28.65 1.24 -33.62
CA GLN A 252 28.61 0.25 -34.70
C GLN A 252 28.09 0.86 -36.02
N ARG A 253 27.13 1.74 -35.95
CA ARG A 253 26.58 2.47 -37.11
C ARG A 253 27.65 3.36 -37.75
N GLN A 254 28.36 4.17 -36.96
CA GLN A 254 29.44 5.05 -37.48
C GLN A 254 30.54 4.21 -38.14
N ARG A 255 31.01 3.14 -37.50
CA ARG A 255 31.99 2.21 -38.08
C ARG A 255 31.53 1.59 -39.41
N SER A 256 30.22 1.36 -39.58
CA SER A 256 29.65 0.80 -40.79
C SER A 256 29.52 1.86 -41.90
N GLU A 257 29.29 3.11 -41.57
CA GLU A 257 29.24 4.25 -42.47
C GLU A 257 30.65 4.62 -42.99
N GLU A 258 31.65 4.59 -42.10
CA GLU A 258 33.07 4.81 -42.44
C GLU A 258 33.65 3.76 -43.41
N ARG A 259 33.06 2.53 -43.41
CA ARG A 259 33.50 1.41 -44.29
C ARG A 259 32.80 1.41 -45.65
N ARG A 260 31.87 2.31 -45.92
CA ARG A 260 31.17 2.47 -47.21
C ARG A 260 31.75 3.59 -48.00
#